data_6b1b75687ceed41d4e5301f3e2b37c5c
#
_entry.id   6b1b75687ceed41d4e5301f3e2b37c5c
#
_cell.length_a   1.000
_cell.length_b   1.000
_cell.length_c   1.000
_cell.angle_alpha   90.00
_cell.angle_beta   90.00
_cell.angle_gamma   90.00
#
_symmetry.space_group_name_H-M   'P 1'
#
loop_
_entity.id
_entity.type
_entity.pdbx_description
1 polymer ?
#
loop_
_entity_poly.entity_id
_entity_poly.type
_entity_poly.pdbx_seq_one_letter_code
_entity_poly.pdbx_strand_id
1 'polypeptide(L)'
;MTELKNNFLLSIGENYIVFTLGLEEEMIINEHTSNNEGEEYKDLINLKIFSDNIKHGKLSFSPKQSPFIIGRSPDCDVIIDDSILSRFHCTIKFVENKWYILDGIIDKKTNKIKNSTNGSWKYAFEDTVIVNGMTFKANHNLFICSFSE
;
A
#
# COMPACT_ATOMS: atom_id res chain seq x y z
N MET A 1 8.69 -7.22 4.07
CA MET A 1 8.03 -5.90 3.94
C MET A 1 8.76 -5.05 2.91
N THR A 2 8.03 -4.25 2.16
CA THR A 2 8.59 -3.33 1.16
C THR A 2 8.38 -1.89 1.64
N GLU A 3 9.43 -1.06 1.63
CA GLU A 3 9.34 0.37 1.97
C GLU A 3 8.52 1.11 0.91
N LEU A 4 7.54 1.89 1.37
CA LEU A 4 6.74 2.78 0.53
C LEU A 4 7.49 4.10 0.36
N LYS A 5 7.70 4.48 -0.89
CA LYS A 5 8.30 5.76 -1.27
C LYS A 5 7.24 6.64 -1.90
N ASN A 6 7.56 7.91 -2.07
CA ASN A 6 6.67 8.83 -2.77
C ASN A 6 6.38 8.33 -4.20
N ASN A 7 5.13 8.43 -4.63
CA ASN A 7 4.63 7.92 -5.91
C ASN A 7 4.75 6.39 -6.11
N PHE A 8 4.76 5.63 -5.00
CA PHE A 8 4.72 4.17 -5.09
C PHE A 8 3.38 3.73 -5.68
N LEU A 9 3.41 3.02 -6.80
CA LEU A 9 2.21 2.46 -7.43
C LEU A 9 2.10 0.97 -7.10
N LEU A 10 0.99 0.63 -6.47
CA LEU A 10 0.59 -0.73 -6.12
C LEU A 10 -0.54 -1.21 -7.02
N SER A 11 -0.46 -2.43 -7.50
CA SER A 11 -1.56 -3.14 -8.14
C SER A 11 -2.04 -4.28 -7.23
N ILE A 12 -3.32 -4.31 -6.92
CA ILE A 12 -4.00 -5.36 -6.16
C ILE A 12 -5.33 -5.72 -6.85
N GLY A 13 -5.49 -6.97 -7.25
CA GLY A 13 -6.62 -7.36 -8.10
C GLY A 13 -6.65 -6.52 -9.39
N GLU A 14 -7.78 -5.89 -9.68
CA GLU A 14 -7.96 -4.96 -10.80
C GLU A 14 -7.83 -3.49 -10.39
N ASN A 15 -7.34 -3.24 -9.17
CA ASN A 15 -7.25 -1.90 -8.61
C ASN A 15 -5.81 -1.41 -8.56
N TYR A 16 -5.65 -0.08 -8.63
CA TYR A 16 -4.36 0.60 -8.49
C TYR A 16 -4.41 1.59 -7.35
N ILE A 17 -3.35 1.63 -6.55
CA ILE A 17 -3.20 2.57 -5.45
C ILE A 17 -1.88 3.31 -5.60
N VAL A 18 -1.94 4.62 -5.66
CA VAL A 18 -0.76 5.50 -5.61
C VAL A 18 -0.60 5.99 -4.18
N PHE A 19 0.56 5.73 -3.60
CA PHE A 19 0.94 6.25 -2.29
C PHE A 19 1.80 7.49 -2.45
N THR A 20 1.48 8.55 -1.70
CA THR A 20 2.31 9.74 -1.57
C THR A 20 2.56 10.03 -0.09
N LEU A 21 3.72 10.61 0.21
CA LEU A 21 4.15 10.87 1.58
C LEU A 21 4.13 12.38 1.88
N GLY A 22 3.71 12.74 3.08
CA GLY A 22 3.64 14.13 3.52
C GLY A 22 2.33 14.83 3.16
N LEU A 23 2.30 16.16 3.32
CA LEU A 23 1.14 16.99 2.96
C LEU A 23 1.01 17.09 1.42
N GLU A 24 -0.19 16.90 0.91
CA GLU A 24 -0.50 17.28 -0.47
C GLU A 24 -0.57 18.80 -0.60
N GLU A 25 -0.09 19.35 -1.72
CA GLU A 25 -0.08 20.81 -1.96
C GLU A 25 -1.47 21.46 -1.85
N GLU A 26 -2.53 20.72 -2.16
CA GLU A 26 -3.92 21.19 -2.03
C GLU A 26 -4.35 21.44 -0.57
N MET A 27 -3.70 20.80 0.42
CA MET A 27 -3.98 21.03 1.86
C MET A 27 -3.26 22.26 2.40
N ILE A 28 -2.13 22.65 1.82
CA ILE A 28 -1.31 23.79 2.27
C ILE A 28 -2.03 25.13 2.08
N ILE A 29 -2.93 25.22 1.10
CA ILE A 29 -3.64 26.47 0.75
C ILE A 29 -4.70 26.85 1.79
N ASN A 30 -5.21 25.92 2.58
CA ASN A 30 -6.30 26.15 3.54
C ASN A 30 -5.86 26.38 5.00
N GLU A 31 -4.57 26.28 5.32
CA GLU A 31 -4.07 26.38 6.70
C GLU A 31 -3.16 27.59 6.93
N HIS A 32 -3.76 28.78 6.91
CA HIS A 32 -3.16 29.98 7.49
C HIS A 32 -3.65 30.22 8.92
N THR A 33 -3.61 29.19 9.80
CA THR A 33 -3.86 29.42 11.24
C THR A 33 -3.26 28.30 12.11
N SER A 34 -2.39 28.74 13.01
CA SER A 34 -1.91 28.13 14.26
C SER A 34 -0.62 27.31 14.25
N ASN A 35 0.27 27.77 15.13
CA ASN A 35 1.69 27.44 15.30
C ASN A 35 2.03 26.11 16.01
N ASN A 36 1.12 25.13 16.15
CA ASN A 36 1.38 23.90 16.89
C ASN A 36 1.05 22.58 16.14
N GLU A 37 0.61 22.63 14.89
CA GLU A 37 0.17 21.45 14.13
C GLU A 37 1.22 20.89 13.17
N GLY A 38 2.37 21.55 13.02
CA GLY A 38 3.39 21.17 12.02
C GLY A 38 4.05 19.81 12.20
N GLU A 39 4.02 19.22 13.38
CA GLU A 39 4.59 17.88 13.62
C GLU A 39 3.62 16.74 13.28
N GLU A 40 2.31 16.98 13.31
CA GLU A 40 1.30 15.94 13.09
C GLU A 40 1.16 15.54 11.61
N TYR A 41 1.56 16.41 10.70
CA TYR A 41 1.43 16.20 9.24
C TYR A 41 2.70 15.70 8.54
N LYS A 42 3.83 15.65 9.25
CA LYS A 42 5.14 15.35 8.64
C LYS A 42 5.23 13.94 8.04
N ASP A 43 4.55 12.97 8.66
CA ASP A 43 4.67 11.55 8.33
C ASP A 43 3.35 10.95 7.82
N LEU A 44 2.48 11.78 7.23
CA LEU A 44 1.25 11.31 6.61
C LEU A 44 1.56 10.43 5.40
N ILE A 45 0.72 9.41 5.20
CA ILE A 45 0.64 8.66 3.98
C ILE A 45 -0.72 8.89 3.33
N ASN A 46 -0.71 9.25 2.05
CA ASN A 46 -1.91 9.48 1.26
C ASN A 46 -2.07 8.37 0.24
N LEU A 47 -3.29 7.90 0.07
CA LEU A 47 -3.68 6.88 -0.87
C LEU A 47 -4.62 7.48 -1.90
N LYS A 48 -4.25 7.42 -3.17
CA LYS A 48 -5.16 7.70 -4.28
C LYS A 48 -5.52 6.37 -4.94
N ILE A 49 -6.79 5.99 -4.86
CA ILE A 49 -7.28 4.69 -5.28
C ILE A 49 -8.03 4.84 -6.60
N PHE A 50 -7.63 4.04 -7.57
CA PHE A 50 -8.25 3.91 -8.88
C PHE A 50 -8.95 2.56 -8.95
N SER A 51 -10.27 2.59 -8.77
CA SER A 51 -11.15 1.42 -8.78
C SER A 51 -12.55 1.84 -9.21
N ASP A 52 -13.22 1.01 -9.96
CA ASP A 52 -14.61 1.23 -10.34
C ASP A 52 -15.59 1.04 -9.17
N ASN A 53 -15.16 0.38 -8.10
CA ASN A 53 -15.99 -0.07 -6.99
C ASN A 53 -15.60 0.54 -5.63
N ILE A 54 -15.12 1.80 -5.61
CA ILE A 54 -14.76 2.46 -4.36
C ILE A 54 -15.55 3.76 -4.15
N LYS A 55 -15.97 3.98 -2.91
CA LYS A 55 -16.69 5.22 -2.54
C LYS A 55 -15.78 6.43 -2.36
N HIS A 56 -14.50 6.21 -1.98
CA HIS A 56 -13.56 7.26 -1.64
C HIS A 56 -12.27 7.06 -2.43
N GLY A 57 -11.99 7.95 -3.38
CA GLY A 57 -10.80 7.89 -4.22
C GLY A 57 -9.51 8.39 -3.56
N LYS A 58 -9.61 9.17 -2.46
CA LYS A 58 -8.46 9.71 -1.71
C LYS A 58 -8.65 9.49 -0.22
N LEU A 59 -7.63 8.98 0.45
CA LEU A 59 -7.58 8.74 1.89
C LEU A 59 -6.20 9.13 2.43
N SER A 60 -6.15 9.59 3.68
CA SER A 60 -4.90 9.92 4.38
C SER A 60 -4.86 9.26 5.74
N PHE A 61 -3.68 8.75 6.11
CA PHE A 61 -3.44 8.11 7.40
C PHE A 61 -2.21 8.72 8.08
N SER A 62 -2.30 8.92 9.38
CA SER A 62 -1.18 9.31 10.22
C SER A 62 -0.48 8.08 10.83
N PRO A 63 0.75 8.21 11.33
CA PRO A 63 1.44 7.16 12.07
C PRO A 63 0.65 6.57 13.23
N LYS A 64 -0.19 7.37 13.87
CA LYS A 64 -1.07 6.93 14.99
C LYS A 64 -2.11 5.89 14.57
N GLN A 65 -2.47 5.86 13.29
CA GLN A 65 -3.44 4.92 12.73
C GLN A 65 -2.78 3.64 12.18
N SER A 66 -1.47 3.53 12.32
CA SER A 66 -0.72 2.34 11.93
C SER A 66 -0.86 1.22 12.97
N PRO A 67 -0.95 -0.06 12.54
CA PRO A 67 -1.10 -0.51 11.17
C PRO A 67 -2.55 -0.38 10.67
N PHE A 68 -2.74 -0.20 9.36
CA PHE A 68 -4.06 -0.27 8.75
C PHE A 68 -4.09 -1.31 7.63
N ILE A 69 -5.27 -1.85 7.35
CA ILE A 69 -5.48 -2.99 6.46
C ILE A 69 -6.33 -2.57 5.27
N ILE A 70 -5.90 -3.01 4.08
CA ILE A 70 -6.63 -2.85 2.82
C ILE A 70 -7.15 -4.22 2.40
N GLY A 71 -8.40 -4.30 2.00
CA GLY A 71 -9.00 -5.54 1.51
C GLY A 71 -10.49 -5.40 1.22
N ARG A 72 -11.16 -6.52 0.95
CA ARG A 72 -12.59 -6.52 0.64
C ARG A 72 -13.50 -6.76 1.85
N SER A 73 -12.94 -7.08 3.02
CA SER A 73 -13.75 -7.26 4.23
C SER A 73 -14.26 -5.92 4.75
N PRO A 74 -15.50 -5.84 5.27
CA PRO A 74 -15.97 -4.65 5.98
C PRO A 74 -15.17 -4.34 7.26
N ASP A 75 -14.35 -5.27 7.75
CA ASP A 75 -13.45 -5.08 8.88
C ASP A 75 -12.12 -4.41 8.51
N CYS A 76 -11.89 -4.10 7.23
CA CYS A 76 -10.70 -3.36 6.78
C CYS A 76 -10.85 -1.86 6.99
N ASP A 77 -9.72 -1.18 7.21
CA ASP A 77 -9.66 0.29 7.27
C ASP A 77 -9.91 0.93 5.89
N VAL A 78 -9.45 0.26 4.84
CA VAL A 78 -9.70 0.62 3.45
C VAL A 78 -10.41 -0.55 2.76
N ILE A 79 -11.68 -0.35 2.43
CA ILE A 79 -12.52 -1.37 1.82
C ILE A 79 -12.59 -1.14 0.32
N ILE A 80 -12.21 -2.17 -0.45
CA ILE A 80 -12.34 -2.20 -1.90
C ILE A 80 -13.22 -3.40 -2.25
N ASP A 81 -14.40 -3.15 -2.81
CA ASP A 81 -15.36 -4.18 -3.20
C ASP A 81 -14.94 -4.85 -4.53
N ASP A 82 -13.96 -5.72 -4.42
CA ASP A 82 -13.42 -6.52 -5.52
C ASP A 82 -13.30 -7.97 -5.06
N SER A 83 -14.03 -8.88 -5.72
CA SER A 83 -14.04 -10.30 -5.38
C SER A 83 -12.69 -11.00 -5.55
N ILE A 84 -11.78 -10.44 -6.36
CA ILE A 84 -10.42 -10.94 -6.59
C ILE A 84 -9.53 -10.64 -5.38
N LEU A 85 -9.85 -9.61 -4.59
CA LEU A 85 -9.10 -9.29 -3.38
C LEU A 85 -9.34 -10.31 -2.27
N SER A 86 -8.32 -10.57 -1.49
CA SER A 86 -8.47 -11.27 -0.22
C SER A 86 -9.26 -10.41 0.76
N ARG A 87 -9.96 -11.03 1.72
CA ARG A 87 -10.69 -10.29 2.78
C ARG A 87 -9.80 -9.28 3.47
N PHE A 88 -8.59 -9.69 3.83
CA PHE A 88 -7.50 -8.86 4.32
C PHE A 88 -6.34 -9.03 3.35
N HIS A 89 -6.13 -8.05 2.45
CA HIS A 89 -5.25 -8.24 1.29
C HIS A 89 -3.82 -7.80 1.58
N CYS A 90 -3.65 -6.61 2.12
CA CYS A 90 -2.34 -6.13 2.53
C CYS A 90 -2.43 -5.24 3.77
N THR A 91 -1.31 -5.12 4.46
CA THR A 91 -1.16 -4.30 5.67
C THR A 91 -0.16 -3.20 5.41
N ILE A 92 -0.52 -1.97 5.75
CA ILE A 92 0.36 -0.81 5.71
C ILE A 92 0.79 -0.49 7.14
N LYS A 93 2.09 -0.35 7.35
CA LYS A 93 2.67 -0.19 8.70
C LYS A 93 3.71 0.92 8.72
N PHE A 94 3.67 1.75 9.77
CA PHE A 94 4.69 2.75 10.08
C PHE A 94 5.68 2.19 11.10
N VAL A 95 6.95 2.15 10.75
CA VAL A 95 8.04 1.63 11.60
C VAL A 95 9.28 2.48 11.37
N GLU A 96 9.97 2.90 12.43
CA GLU A 96 11.23 3.65 12.34
C GLU A 96 11.15 4.84 11.37
N ASN A 97 10.09 5.65 11.50
CA ASN A 97 9.82 6.84 10.69
C ASN A 97 9.62 6.58 9.18
N LYS A 98 9.23 5.35 8.82
CA LYS A 98 8.98 4.95 7.44
C LYS A 98 7.71 4.12 7.31
N TRP A 99 7.07 4.24 6.17
CA TRP A 99 5.93 3.42 5.80
C TRP A 99 6.35 2.19 5.02
N TYR A 100 5.72 1.06 5.34
CA TYR A 100 5.96 -0.23 4.71
C TYR A 100 4.65 -0.89 4.31
N ILE A 101 4.71 -1.69 3.23
CA ILE A 101 3.65 -2.61 2.85
C ILE A 101 4.06 -4.04 3.10
N LEU A 102 3.13 -4.83 3.61
CA LEU A 102 3.18 -6.27 3.77
C LEU A 102 2.04 -6.88 2.96
N ASP A 103 2.32 -7.82 2.06
CA ASP A 103 1.27 -8.63 1.42
C ASP A 103 0.62 -9.56 2.44
N GLY A 104 -0.70 -9.42 2.63
CA GLY A 104 -1.45 -10.16 3.64
C GLY A 104 -1.46 -9.51 5.01
N ILE A 105 -1.66 -10.34 6.02
CA ILE A 105 -1.75 -9.95 7.43
C ILE A 105 -0.86 -10.83 8.31
N ILE A 106 -0.54 -10.33 9.50
CA ILE A 106 0.08 -11.15 10.55
C ILE A 106 -1.02 -11.80 11.39
N ASP A 107 -1.06 -13.11 11.40
CA ASP A 107 -1.95 -13.89 12.27
C ASP A 107 -1.52 -13.68 13.73
N LYS A 108 -2.39 -13.09 14.54
CA LYS A 108 -2.11 -12.76 15.95
C LYS A 108 -1.87 -13.99 16.83
N LYS A 109 -2.39 -15.17 16.44
CA LYS A 109 -2.25 -16.41 17.23
C LYS A 109 -0.94 -17.10 16.94
N THR A 110 -0.53 -17.13 15.68
CA THR A 110 0.65 -17.88 15.22
C THR A 110 1.87 -17.01 14.97
N ASN A 111 1.68 -15.69 14.95
CA ASN A 111 2.68 -14.68 14.56
C ASN A 111 3.30 -14.95 13.17
N LYS A 112 2.55 -15.65 12.31
CA LYS A 112 2.95 -15.94 10.93
C LYS A 112 2.24 -15.03 9.95
N ILE A 113 2.91 -14.73 8.85
CA ILE A 113 2.33 -13.98 7.75
C ILE A 113 1.39 -14.91 6.97
N LYS A 114 0.15 -14.46 6.80
CA LYS A 114 -0.82 -15.05 5.89
C LYS A 114 -0.93 -14.16 4.67
N ASN A 115 -0.26 -14.53 3.59
CA ASN A 115 -0.25 -13.77 2.34
C ASN A 115 -1.65 -13.69 1.70
N SER A 116 -1.83 -12.69 0.86
CA SER A 116 -3.02 -12.61 0.00
C SER A 116 -3.03 -13.72 -1.04
N THR A 117 -4.20 -14.00 -1.61
CA THR A 117 -4.33 -15.08 -2.62
C THR A 117 -3.68 -14.71 -3.95
N ASN A 118 -3.84 -13.45 -4.38
CA ASN A 118 -3.42 -13.01 -5.70
C ASN A 118 -2.19 -12.07 -5.69
N GLY A 119 -1.66 -11.79 -4.50
CA GLY A 119 -0.48 -10.96 -4.31
C GLY A 119 -0.75 -9.46 -4.41
N SER A 120 0.19 -8.71 -3.86
CA SER A 120 0.30 -7.26 -3.96
C SER A 120 1.50 -6.93 -4.84
N TRP A 121 1.30 -6.19 -5.93
CA TRP A 121 2.30 -6.02 -6.98
C TRP A 121 2.78 -4.57 -7.07
N LYS A 122 4.08 -4.37 -6.88
CA LYS A 122 4.73 -3.08 -7.14
C LYS A 122 4.87 -2.88 -8.64
N TYR A 123 4.49 -1.71 -9.13
CA TYR A 123 4.75 -1.33 -10.53
C TYR A 123 6.23 -0.92 -10.69
N ALA A 124 6.89 -1.47 -11.70
CA ALA A 124 8.28 -1.16 -12.02
C ALA A 124 8.34 -0.04 -13.05
N PHE A 125 8.69 1.17 -12.62
CA PHE A 125 8.90 2.34 -13.50
C PHE A 125 10.37 2.54 -13.88
N GLU A 126 11.26 1.91 -13.12
CA GLU A 126 12.71 2.08 -13.23
C GLU A 126 13.35 0.72 -13.52
N ASP A 127 14.59 0.77 -14.00
CA ASP A 127 15.40 -0.43 -14.16
C ASP A 127 15.49 -1.19 -12.85
N THR A 128 15.14 -2.45 -12.90
CA THR A 128 15.12 -3.32 -11.72
C THR A 128 16.13 -4.44 -11.89
N VAL A 129 17.01 -4.59 -10.92
CA VAL A 129 17.97 -5.72 -10.89
C VAL A 129 17.18 -7.02 -10.70
N ILE A 130 17.33 -7.92 -11.66
CA ILE A 130 16.73 -9.26 -11.60
C ILE A 130 17.58 -10.12 -10.67
N VAL A 131 16.93 -10.76 -9.70
CA VAL A 131 17.58 -11.70 -8.78
C VAL A 131 16.99 -13.10 -8.94
N ASN A 132 17.74 -14.11 -8.55
CA ASN A 132 17.28 -15.49 -8.64
C ASN A 132 16.02 -15.71 -7.79
N GLY A 133 15.00 -16.34 -8.34
CA GLY A 133 13.68 -16.52 -7.70
C GLY A 133 12.77 -15.29 -7.77
N MET A 134 13.22 -14.18 -8.36
CA MET A 134 12.36 -13.00 -8.55
C MET A 134 11.14 -13.36 -9.38
N THR A 135 9.98 -12.91 -8.92
CA THR A 135 8.72 -13.08 -9.63
C THR A 135 8.24 -11.73 -10.17
N PHE A 136 7.87 -11.67 -11.43
CA PHE A 136 7.23 -10.50 -12.00
C PHE A 136 5.99 -10.86 -12.80
N LYS A 137 5.08 -9.92 -12.91
CA LYS A 137 3.84 -10.05 -13.65
C LYS A 137 3.84 -9.08 -14.84
N ALA A 138 3.56 -9.59 -16.02
CA ALA A 138 3.32 -8.78 -17.20
C ALA A 138 1.94 -9.13 -17.77
N ASN A 139 1.01 -8.17 -17.69
CA ASN A 139 -0.41 -8.39 -17.97
C ASN A 139 -0.96 -9.52 -17.07
N HIS A 140 -1.50 -10.59 -17.64
CA HIS A 140 -2.03 -11.76 -16.92
C HIS A 140 -0.99 -12.86 -16.71
N ASN A 141 0.22 -12.72 -17.25
CA ASN A 141 1.26 -13.74 -17.17
C ASN A 141 2.18 -13.50 -15.97
N LEU A 142 2.49 -14.59 -15.28
CA LEU A 142 3.43 -14.62 -14.17
C LEU A 142 4.73 -15.27 -14.62
N PHE A 143 5.85 -14.64 -14.32
CA PHE A 143 7.18 -15.09 -14.65
C PHE A 143 8.01 -15.26 -13.39
N ILE A 144 8.82 -16.31 -13.36
CA ILE A 144 9.79 -16.54 -12.29
C ILE A 144 11.18 -16.55 -12.95
N CYS A 145 12.06 -15.68 -12.44
CA CYS A 145 13.44 -15.61 -12.91
C CYS A 145 14.28 -16.68 -12.22
N SER A 146 14.98 -17.48 -13.00
CA SER A 146 15.99 -18.41 -12.47
C SER A 146 17.29 -18.26 -13.27
N PHE A 147 18.42 -18.25 -12.55
CA PHE A 147 19.73 -18.31 -13.19
C PHE A 147 20.24 -19.74 -13.17
N SER A 148 20.70 -20.24 -14.32
CA SER A 148 21.51 -21.46 -14.37
C SER A 148 22.94 -21.13 -13.92
N GLU A 149 23.51 -21.96 -13.09
CA GLU A 149 24.93 -21.92 -12.75
C GLU A 149 25.79 -22.28 -13.98
#